data_df84932346eb64cb8cc33c1a8ba80f22
#
_entry.id   df84932346eb64cb8cc33c1a8ba80f22
#
_cell.length_a   1.000
_cell.length_b   1.000
_cell.length_c   1.000
_cell.angle_alpha   90.00
_cell.angle_beta   90.00
_cell.angle_gamma   90.00
#
_symmetry.space_group_name_H-M   'P 1'
#
loop_
_entity.id
_entity.type
_entity.pdbx_description
1 polymer ?
#
loop_
_entity_poly.entity_id
_entity_poly.type
_entity_poly.pdbx_seq_one_letter_code
_entity_poly.pdbx_strand_id
1 'polypeptide(L)'
;MQQDIDLGGTTYTLDVIEREGQWYAEARKMPSGMRIGPTATAATADEAIARLVRWLEWQRDHQEALAALQAAQQSYHRAIAGSAFSSGLAEATELQHEALQRIEDARLRLEEVRQAQPQIH
;
A
#
# COMPACT_ATOMS: atom_id res chain seq x y z
N MET A 1 -3.98 -24.26 11.90
CA MET A 1 -3.87 -23.23 12.94
C MET A 1 -4.32 -21.90 12.37
N GLN A 2 -5.18 -21.20 13.07
CA GLN A 2 -5.67 -19.89 12.65
C GLN A 2 -5.32 -18.83 13.69
N GLN A 3 -5.00 -17.64 13.22
CA GLN A 3 -4.65 -16.51 14.08
C GLN A 3 -5.25 -15.25 13.48
N ASP A 4 -5.90 -14.44 14.31
CA ASP A 4 -6.43 -13.14 13.89
C ASP A 4 -5.43 -12.06 14.24
N ILE A 5 -5.24 -11.12 13.30
CA ILE A 5 -4.40 -9.94 13.51
C ILE A 5 -5.16 -8.70 13.06
N ASP A 6 -4.83 -7.55 13.66
CA ASP A 6 -5.39 -6.25 13.28
C ASP A 6 -4.25 -5.35 12.81
N LEU A 7 -4.36 -4.85 11.58
CA LEU A 7 -3.40 -3.92 11.00
C LEU A 7 -4.15 -2.68 10.50
N GLY A 8 -3.92 -1.56 11.17
CA GLY A 8 -4.50 -0.29 10.77
C GLY A 8 -6.02 -0.28 10.69
N GLY A 9 -6.69 -0.96 11.63
CA GLY A 9 -8.14 -1.05 11.68
C GLY A 9 -8.76 -2.13 10.81
N THR A 10 -7.95 -2.89 10.07
CA THR A 10 -8.41 -4.02 9.27
C THR A 10 -8.01 -5.32 9.95
N THR A 11 -8.97 -6.23 10.14
CA THR A 11 -8.72 -7.54 10.72
C THR A 11 -8.45 -8.57 9.64
N TYR A 12 -7.39 -9.34 9.82
CA TYR A 12 -7.03 -10.45 8.94
C TYR A 12 -7.02 -11.75 9.74
N THR A 13 -7.53 -12.82 9.13
CA THR A 13 -7.38 -14.18 9.67
C THR A 13 -6.26 -14.85 8.89
N LEU A 14 -5.25 -15.34 9.61
CA LEU A 14 -4.12 -16.05 9.04
C LEU A 14 -4.34 -17.54 9.19
N ASP A 15 -4.33 -18.27 8.08
CA ASP A 15 -4.36 -19.74 8.05
C ASP A 15 -2.94 -20.25 7.88
N VAL A 16 -2.47 -21.05 8.83
CA VAL A 16 -1.10 -21.56 8.85
C VAL A 16 -1.12 -23.08 8.89
N ILE A 17 -0.50 -23.71 7.90
CA ILE A 17 -0.44 -25.15 7.78
C ILE A 17 0.98 -25.65 7.54
N GLU A 18 1.29 -26.84 8.01
CA GLU A 18 2.54 -27.54 7.69
C GLU A 18 2.28 -28.58 6.61
N ARG A 19 3.20 -28.65 5.65
CA ARG A 19 3.18 -29.68 4.62
C ARG A 19 4.61 -30.05 4.26
N GLU A 20 4.96 -31.30 4.44
CA GLU A 20 6.28 -31.85 4.12
C GLU A 20 7.44 -31.10 4.78
N GLY A 21 7.27 -30.73 6.05
CA GLY A 21 8.30 -30.04 6.83
C GLY A 21 8.40 -28.54 6.55
N GLN A 22 7.54 -27.99 5.70
CA GLN A 22 7.52 -26.57 5.39
C GLN A 22 6.18 -25.97 5.82
N TRP A 23 6.22 -24.74 6.32
CA TRP A 23 5.05 -24.02 6.78
C TRP A 23 4.56 -23.02 5.74
N TYR A 24 3.24 -22.94 5.61
CA TYR A 24 2.55 -22.07 4.66
C TYR A 24 1.59 -21.18 5.41
N ALA A 25 1.59 -19.88 5.15
CA ALA A 25 0.69 -18.92 5.76
C ALA A 25 -0.06 -18.15 4.68
N GLU A 26 -1.39 -18.07 4.83
CA GLU A 26 -2.27 -17.32 3.94
C GLU A 26 -3.13 -16.37 4.77
N ALA A 27 -3.49 -15.22 4.19
CA ALA A 27 -4.32 -14.23 4.86
C ALA A 27 -5.67 -14.09 4.19
N ARG A 28 -6.71 -13.88 5.02
CA ARG A 28 -8.05 -13.50 4.57
C ARG A 28 -8.45 -12.21 5.25
N LYS A 29 -8.97 -11.29 4.46
CA LYS A 29 -9.47 -10.02 4.97
C LYS A 29 -10.87 -10.18 5.50
N MET A 30 -11.08 -9.81 6.76
CA MET A 30 -12.40 -9.90 7.39
C MET A 30 -13.16 -8.56 7.25
N PRO A 31 -14.50 -8.56 7.26
CA PRO A 31 -15.40 -9.69 7.43
C PRO A 31 -15.69 -10.51 6.15
N SER A 32 -15.27 -10.05 4.97
CA SER A 32 -15.60 -10.72 3.71
C SER A 32 -15.02 -12.13 3.60
N GLY A 33 -13.90 -12.41 4.29
CA GLY A 33 -13.20 -13.68 4.17
C GLY A 33 -12.43 -13.84 2.85
N MET A 34 -12.28 -12.75 2.08
CA MET A 34 -11.56 -12.79 0.82
C MET A 34 -10.07 -12.99 1.07
N ARG A 35 -9.50 -13.97 0.36
CA ARG A 35 -8.05 -14.19 0.38
C ARG A 35 -7.33 -12.96 -0.17
N ILE A 36 -6.28 -12.54 0.51
CA ILE A 36 -5.50 -11.38 0.12
C ILE A 36 -4.02 -11.72 0.16
N GLY A 37 -3.30 -11.32 -0.87
CA GLY A 37 -1.86 -11.50 -0.95
C GLY A 37 -1.42 -12.91 -1.30
N PRO A 38 -0.11 -13.11 -1.32
CA PRO A 38 0.51 -14.39 -1.64
C PRO A 38 0.54 -15.33 -0.44
N THR A 39 0.90 -16.60 -0.69
CA THR A 39 1.20 -17.56 0.37
C THR A 39 2.64 -17.37 0.80
N ALA A 40 2.86 -17.09 2.08
CA ALA A 40 4.20 -17.02 2.65
C ALA A 40 4.67 -18.42 3.04
N THR A 41 5.94 -18.73 2.82
CA THR A 41 6.54 -20.02 3.16
C THR A 41 7.76 -19.83 4.03
N ALA A 42 7.98 -20.76 4.95
CA ALA A 42 9.15 -20.75 5.84
C ALA A 42 9.36 -22.12 6.48
N ALA A 43 10.51 -22.30 7.13
CA ALA A 43 10.84 -23.52 7.84
C ALA A 43 10.07 -23.66 9.16
N THR A 44 9.56 -22.56 9.72
CA THR A 44 8.76 -22.56 10.96
C THR A 44 7.47 -21.77 10.78
N ALA A 45 6.49 -22.06 11.62
CA ALA A 45 5.21 -21.36 11.60
C ALA A 45 5.40 -19.87 11.92
N ASP A 46 6.19 -19.54 12.93
CA ASP A 46 6.44 -18.16 13.34
C ASP A 46 7.10 -17.34 12.22
N GLU A 47 8.03 -17.92 11.50
CA GLU A 47 8.68 -17.26 10.39
C GLU A 47 7.74 -17.04 9.21
N ALA A 48 6.89 -18.04 8.88
CA ALA A 48 5.90 -17.90 7.82
C ALA A 48 4.90 -16.77 8.16
N ILE A 49 4.42 -16.73 9.39
CA ILE A 49 3.54 -15.67 9.87
C ILE A 49 4.24 -14.31 9.78
N ALA A 50 5.48 -14.21 10.24
CA ALA A 50 6.23 -12.96 10.20
C ALA A 50 6.43 -12.44 8.77
N ARG A 51 6.72 -13.32 7.83
CA ARG A 51 6.86 -12.94 6.42
C ARG A 51 5.55 -12.43 5.84
N LEU A 52 4.45 -13.10 6.15
CA LEU A 52 3.13 -12.69 5.69
C LEU A 52 2.71 -11.34 6.29
N VAL A 53 2.93 -11.14 7.58
CA VAL A 53 2.60 -9.87 8.25
C VAL A 53 3.40 -8.71 7.65
N ARG A 54 4.68 -8.89 7.41
CA ARG A 54 5.51 -7.86 6.75
C ARG A 54 4.99 -7.52 5.36
N TRP A 55 4.55 -8.53 4.61
CA TRP A 55 3.96 -8.30 3.30
C TRP A 55 2.65 -7.53 3.38
N LEU A 56 1.78 -7.85 4.35
CA LEU A 56 0.52 -7.13 4.54
C LEU A 56 0.76 -5.67 4.94
N GLU A 57 1.72 -5.40 5.80
CA GLU A 57 2.13 -4.04 6.17
C GLU A 57 2.67 -3.28 4.96
N TRP A 58 3.51 -3.92 4.17
CA TRP A 58 4.04 -3.33 2.92
C TRP A 58 2.90 -3.02 1.95
N GLN A 59 1.94 -3.91 1.79
CA GLN A 59 0.81 -3.68 0.89
C GLN A 59 -0.01 -2.47 1.33
N ARG A 60 -0.22 -2.29 2.62
CA ARG A 60 -0.90 -1.11 3.14
C ARG A 60 -0.13 0.16 2.78
N ASP A 61 1.17 0.18 2.99
CA ASP A 61 2.02 1.32 2.63
C ASP A 61 1.98 1.60 1.13
N HIS A 62 1.98 0.55 0.32
CA HIS A 62 1.89 0.68 -1.13
C HIS A 62 0.54 1.29 -1.56
N GLN A 63 -0.55 0.84 -0.96
CA GLN A 63 -1.87 1.40 -1.25
C GLN A 63 -1.98 2.87 -0.81
N GLU A 64 -1.41 3.23 0.33
CA GLU A 64 -1.35 4.61 0.79
C GLU A 64 -0.54 5.48 -0.17
N ALA A 65 0.59 5.00 -0.65
CA ALA A 65 1.42 5.72 -1.62
C ALA A 65 0.69 5.91 -2.96
N LEU A 66 -0.03 4.90 -3.44
CA LEU A 66 -0.86 5.01 -4.64
C LEU A 66 -1.97 6.04 -4.46
N ALA A 67 -2.67 6.01 -3.32
CA ALA A 67 -3.74 6.96 -3.03
C ALA A 67 -3.19 8.40 -2.97
N ALA A 68 -2.01 8.59 -2.39
CA ALA A 68 -1.36 9.90 -2.34
C ALA A 68 -1.02 10.42 -3.74
N LEU A 69 -0.54 9.56 -4.64
CA LEU A 69 -0.26 9.94 -6.01
C LEU A 69 -1.55 10.33 -6.75
N GLN A 70 -2.61 9.55 -6.60
CA GLN A 70 -3.91 9.85 -7.20
C GLN A 70 -4.47 11.18 -6.69
N ALA A 71 -4.37 11.44 -5.38
CA ALA A 71 -4.81 12.70 -4.79
C ALA A 71 -4.00 13.88 -5.32
N ALA A 72 -2.69 13.72 -5.48
CA ALA A 72 -1.82 14.75 -6.04
C ALA A 72 -2.17 15.05 -7.50
N GLN A 73 -2.46 14.05 -8.30
CA GLN A 73 -2.90 14.20 -9.69
C GLN A 73 -4.24 14.93 -9.78
N GLN A 74 -5.20 14.59 -8.92
CA GLN A 74 -6.49 15.27 -8.87
C GLN A 74 -6.33 16.74 -8.47
N SER A 75 -5.45 17.05 -7.52
CA SER A 75 -5.15 18.41 -7.11
C SER A 75 -4.56 19.22 -8.26
N TYR A 76 -3.68 18.60 -9.06
CA TYR A 76 -3.10 19.23 -10.24
C TYR A 76 -4.18 19.57 -11.29
N HIS A 77 -5.09 18.63 -11.57
CA HIS A 77 -6.19 18.87 -12.50
C HIS A 77 -7.12 19.98 -12.03
N ARG A 78 -7.41 20.08 -10.73
CA ARG A 78 -8.19 21.16 -10.15
C ARG A 78 -7.48 22.50 -10.28
N ALA A 79 -6.15 22.53 -10.07
CA ALA A 79 -5.36 23.74 -10.20
C ALA A 79 -5.38 24.26 -11.63
N ILE A 80 -5.29 23.36 -12.63
CA ILE A 80 -5.39 23.73 -14.05
C ILE A 80 -6.78 24.29 -14.35
N ALA A 81 -7.85 23.60 -13.92
CA ALA A 81 -9.22 24.05 -14.15
C ALA A 81 -9.50 25.39 -13.47
N GLY A 82 -8.99 25.58 -12.23
CA GLY A 82 -9.12 26.84 -11.50
C GLY A 82 -8.39 27.99 -12.17
N SER A 83 -7.23 27.74 -12.78
CA SER A 83 -6.44 28.78 -13.43
C SER A 83 -7.15 29.39 -14.64
N ALA A 84 -8.05 28.66 -15.29
CA ALA A 84 -8.83 29.16 -16.39
C ALA A 84 -9.80 30.30 -15.98
N PHE A 85 -10.14 30.38 -14.71
CA PHE A 85 -11.07 31.36 -14.15
C PHE A 85 -10.38 32.35 -13.20
N SER A 86 -9.07 32.20 -13.00
CA SER A 86 -8.29 33.05 -12.11
C SER A 86 -7.87 34.32 -12.82
N SER A 87 -7.94 35.46 -12.13
CA SER A 87 -7.47 36.74 -12.64
C SER A 87 -5.97 36.96 -12.44
N GLY A 88 -5.27 36.09 -11.70
CA GLY A 88 -3.86 36.23 -11.38
C GLY A 88 -3.02 35.14 -12.03
N LEU A 89 -2.33 35.45 -13.13
CA LEU A 89 -1.48 34.49 -13.83
C LEU A 89 -0.34 33.97 -12.95
N ALA A 90 0.26 34.86 -12.13
CA ALA A 90 1.36 34.51 -11.25
C ALA A 90 0.94 33.48 -10.17
N GLU A 91 -0.22 33.71 -9.54
CA GLU A 91 -0.79 32.77 -8.55
C GLU A 91 -1.14 31.42 -9.17
N ALA A 92 -1.75 31.44 -10.36
CA ALA A 92 -2.09 30.22 -11.09
C ALA A 92 -0.85 29.40 -11.41
N THR A 93 0.23 30.03 -11.85
CA THR A 93 1.50 29.38 -12.16
C THR A 93 2.13 28.78 -10.92
N GLU A 94 2.09 29.51 -9.81
CA GLU A 94 2.63 29.02 -8.53
C GLU A 94 1.86 27.79 -8.01
N LEU A 95 0.52 27.83 -8.06
CA LEU A 95 -0.32 26.70 -7.65
C LEU A 95 -0.07 25.46 -8.52
N GLN A 96 0.08 25.66 -9.83
CA GLN A 96 0.42 24.56 -10.73
C GLN A 96 1.78 23.97 -10.42
N HIS A 97 2.77 24.82 -10.13
CA HIS A 97 4.11 24.38 -9.77
C HIS A 97 4.12 23.58 -8.48
N GLU A 98 3.41 24.02 -7.45
CA GLU A 98 3.26 23.29 -6.19
C GLU A 98 2.57 21.93 -6.41
N ALA A 99 1.52 21.90 -7.23
CA ALA A 99 0.81 20.67 -7.53
C ALA A 99 1.69 19.67 -8.28
N LEU A 100 2.51 20.13 -9.22
CA LEU A 100 3.49 19.28 -9.92
C LEU A 100 4.54 18.72 -8.97
N GLN A 101 4.99 19.53 -8.00
CA GLN A 101 5.95 19.08 -7.00
C GLN A 101 5.37 17.96 -6.12
N ARG A 102 4.10 18.07 -5.74
CA ARG A 102 3.41 17.02 -4.98
C ARG A 102 3.32 15.71 -5.76
N ILE A 103 3.05 15.79 -7.07
CA ILE A 103 3.03 14.59 -7.93
C ILE A 103 4.42 13.94 -7.95
N GLU A 104 5.47 14.73 -8.11
CA GLU A 104 6.84 14.21 -8.13
C GLU A 104 7.21 13.55 -6.81
N ASP A 105 6.91 14.19 -5.69
CA ASP A 105 7.17 13.64 -4.37
C ASP A 105 6.40 12.33 -4.14
N ALA A 106 5.14 12.28 -4.58
CA ALA A 106 4.32 11.08 -4.47
C ALA A 106 4.84 9.94 -5.35
N ARG A 107 5.34 10.25 -6.55
CA ARG A 107 5.96 9.25 -7.43
C ARG A 107 7.21 8.67 -6.81
N LEU A 108 8.06 9.51 -6.24
CA LEU A 108 9.29 9.06 -5.58
C LEU A 108 8.97 8.16 -4.38
N ARG A 109 7.97 8.55 -3.58
CA ARG A 109 7.52 7.75 -2.45
C ARG A 109 6.99 6.38 -2.90
N LEU A 110 6.18 6.35 -3.96
CA LEU A 110 5.64 5.10 -4.50
C LEU A 110 6.76 4.19 -4.98
N GLU A 111 7.77 4.74 -5.64
CA GLU A 111 8.92 3.97 -6.11
C GLU A 111 9.73 3.40 -4.96
N GLU A 112 9.97 4.18 -3.90
CA GLU A 112 10.64 3.71 -2.69
C GLU A 112 9.89 2.53 -2.05
N VAL A 113 8.56 2.64 -1.96
CA VAL A 113 7.72 1.58 -1.40
C VAL A 113 7.79 0.33 -2.26
N ARG A 114 7.73 0.47 -3.58
CA ARG A 114 7.84 -0.66 -4.50
C ARG A 114 9.15 -1.41 -4.35
N GLN A 115 10.24 -0.69 -4.18
CA GLN A 115 11.57 -1.29 -4.00
C GLN A 115 11.72 -1.99 -2.64
N ALA A 116 10.91 -1.63 -1.66
CA ALA A 116 10.94 -2.18 -0.32
C ALA A 116 10.05 -3.43 -0.16
N GLN A 117 9.55 -4.01 -1.24
CA GLN A 117 8.69 -5.20 -1.16
C GLN A 117 9.41 -6.34 -0.44
N PRO A 118 8.83 -6.89 0.64
CA PRO A 118 9.47 -7.96 1.40
C PRO A 118 9.36 -9.30 0.70
N GLN A 119 10.28 -10.19 1.00
CA GLN A 119 10.27 -11.55 0.50
C GLN A 119 9.29 -12.40 1.31
N ILE A 120 8.60 -13.30 0.61
CA ILE A 120 7.60 -14.21 1.19
C ILE A 120 8.04 -15.68 1.14
N HIS A 121 9.18 -15.95 0.55
CA HIS A 121 9.74 -17.31 0.45
C HIS A 121 11.10 -17.39 1.11
#